data_bd6aba7a6ce2358c41b3d2db80f2404b
#
_entry.id   bd6aba7a6ce2358c41b3d2db80f2404b
#
_cell.length_a   1.000
_cell.length_b   1.000
_cell.length_c   1.000
_cell.angle_alpha   90.00
_cell.angle_beta   90.00
_cell.angle_gamma   90.00
#
_symmetry.space_group_name_H-M   'P 1'
#
loop_
_entity.id
_entity.type
_entity.pdbx_description
1 polymer ?
#
loop_
_entity_poly.entity_id
_entity_poly.type
_entity_poly.pdbx_seq_one_letter_code
_entity_poly.pdbx_strand_id
1 'polypeptide(L)'
;MEKQKKNKSALLIMFSMGCAFASYNIGSGFASGQVPLQYFCSGGGVWAIISSWILVIMLGLFTYWALHTGSVEKFDDPNKAFIFYTENKFAARVVDIWTLCVLGIMACMMTSGAGATIAQYTGIPSYVGSIILGVLACIVVCLGLEGVKKVMSTLGAFLSLFMVVLAIVSFSNPDNSLWEGAQKIPELVSAGKVAEPTLFGFKSKLLTPLYYIGCCIIISVPFLVALGKNNVRSKKEAMGGGAFAALLFGGATVIISYTLLLNIDYIVEKGMQIPVLTAIQKNLPLLSLPFTIVILAAIFSTVTGFLWLIGRRFAEDKTWKQRIIVICACIFCTVSGSFIPFSKFVSFVYPISGIGGLLIFVYMAIHRIRYRKVLNNYIPTDDTGMIKKDELKAAEN
;
A
#
# COMPACT_ATOMS: atom_id res chain seq x y z
N MET A 1 0.69 26.10 16.19
CA MET A 1 1.20 24.96 15.40
C MET A 1 2.53 25.24 14.69
N GLU A 2 2.83 26.44 14.23
CA GLU A 2 4.12 26.77 13.55
C GLU A 2 5.37 26.69 14.44
N LYS A 3 5.29 27.06 15.71
CA LYS A 3 6.43 26.99 16.65
C LYS A 3 6.89 25.54 16.98
N GLN A 4 6.02 24.54 16.92
CA GLN A 4 6.40 23.13 17.14
C GLN A 4 7.12 22.50 15.93
N LYS A 5 6.93 23.04 14.71
CA LYS A 5 7.60 22.54 13.50
C LYS A 5 9.11 22.85 13.47
N LYS A 6 9.55 23.92 14.12
CA LYS A 6 10.96 24.35 14.06
C LYS A 6 11.95 23.47 14.84
N ASN A 7 11.50 22.64 15.77
CA ASN A 7 12.38 21.92 16.72
C ASN A 7 12.59 20.42 16.45
N LYS A 8 11.98 19.84 15.38
CA LYS A 8 12.23 18.43 15.06
C LYS A 8 13.53 18.30 14.27
N SER A 9 14.40 17.34 14.66
CA SER A 9 15.60 17.02 13.89
C SER A 9 15.22 16.54 12.48
N ALA A 10 16.04 16.84 11.48
CA ALA A 10 15.81 16.40 10.09
C ALA A 10 15.67 14.89 9.99
N LEU A 11 16.48 14.14 10.74
CA LEU A 11 16.41 12.67 10.79
C LEU A 11 15.05 12.17 11.29
N LEU A 12 14.48 12.81 12.31
CA LEU A 12 13.15 12.44 12.82
C LEU A 12 12.04 12.69 11.79
N ILE A 13 12.15 13.76 11.00
CA ILE A 13 11.22 14.03 9.91
C ILE A 13 11.35 12.95 8.82
N MET A 14 12.56 12.65 8.37
CA MET A 14 12.84 11.63 7.36
C MET A 14 12.27 10.27 7.78
N PHE A 15 12.58 9.84 9.00
CA PHE A 15 12.07 8.59 9.58
C PHE A 15 10.54 8.59 9.68
N SER A 16 9.94 9.67 10.19
CA SER A 16 8.48 9.80 10.28
C SER A 16 7.78 9.72 8.93
N MET A 17 8.38 10.28 7.86
CA MET A 17 7.83 10.16 6.49
C MET A 17 7.88 8.72 5.98
N GLY A 18 8.99 8.01 6.22
CA GLY A 18 9.12 6.58 5.89
C GLY A 18 8.13 5.72 6.64
N CYS A 19 7.96 5.92 7.95
CA CYS A 19 6.95 5.23 8.76
C CYS A 19 5.53 5.51 8.28
N ALA A 20 5.21 6.76 7.94
CA ALA A 20 3.89 7.12 7.44
C ALA A 20 3.58 6.42 6.12
N PHE A 21 4.55 6.37 5.19
CA PHE A 21 4.39 5.61 3.94
C PHE A 21 4.20 4.12 4.18
N ALA A 22 5.04 3.51 5.02
CA ALA A 22 4.94 2.09 5.35
C ALA A 22 3.58 1.76 5.97
N SER A 23 3.14 2.53 6.97
CA SER A 23 1.84 2.33 7.62
C SER A 23 0.65 2.49 6.67
N TYR A 24 0.74 3.39 5.69
CA TYR A 24 -0.31 3.61 4.70
C TYR A 24 -0.45 2.43 3.72
N ASN A 25 0.66 1.76 3.37
CA ASN A 25 0.68 0.67 2.40
C ASN A 25 0.61 -0.73 3.04
N ILE A 26 0.80 -0.87 4.35
CA ILE A 26 0.66 -2.16 5.05
C ILE A 26 -0.83 -2.46 5.24
N GLY A 27 -1.38 -3.22 4.31
CA GLY A 27 -2.75 -3.74 4.38
C GLY A 27 -2.78 -5.26 4.49
N SER A 28 -3.98 -5.87 4.36
CA SER A 28 -4.17 -7.32 4.49
C SER A 28 -3.32 -8.13 3.51
N GLY A 29 -3.25 -7.70 2.25
CA GLY A 29 -2.49 -8.39 1.21
C GLY A 29 -1.00 -8.51 1.54
N PHE A 30 -0.43 -7.44 2.09
CA PHE A 30 0.96 -7.39 2.51
C PHE A 30 1.18 -8.16 3.82
N ALA A 31 0.42 -7.84 4.86
CA ALA A 31 0.59 -8.41 6.19
C ALA A 31 0.31 -9.93 6.24
N SER A 32 -0.59 -10.43 5.40
CA SER A 32 -0.86 -11.86 5.26
C SER A 32 0.26 -12.65 4.58
N GLY A 33 1.11 -11.98 3.77
CA GLY A 33 2.09 -12.63 2.91
C GLY A 33 1.56 -13.02 1.53
N GLN A 34 0.27 -12.83 1.23
CA GLN A 34 -0.28 -13.14 -0.09
C GLN A 34 0.35 -12.30 -1.19
N VAL A 35 0.54 -11.00 -0.96
CA VAL A 35 1.22 -10.13 -1.92
C VAL A 35 2.68 -10.52 -2.12
N PRO A 36 3.52 -10.64 -1.09
CA PRO A 36 4.88 -11.13 -1.27
C PRO A 36 4.95 -12.46 -2.02
N LEU A 37 4.08 -13.42 -1.72
CA LEU A 37 4.05 -14.72 -2.39
C LEU A 37 3.67 -14.61 -3.87
N GLN A 38 2.57 -13.94 -4.18
CA GLN A 38 2.02 -13.88 -5.51
C GLN A 38 2.76 -12.91 -6.45
N TYR A 39 3.25 -11.77 -5.94
CA TYR A 39 3.82 -10.70 -6.76
C TYR A 39 5.33 -10.73 -6.82
N PHE A 40 6.00 -11.26 -5.81
CA PHE A 40 7.47 -11.29 -5.77
C PHE A 40 8.05 -12.69 -5.84
N CYS A 41 7.37 -13.73 -5.30
CA CYS A 41 7.90 -15.09 -5.35
C CYS A 41 7.43 -15.87 -6.59
N SER A 42 6.24 -15.62 -7.14
CA SER A 42 5.60 -16.44 -8.20
C SER A 42 6.44 -16.59 -9.48
N GLY A 43 7.35 -15.65 -9.76
CA GLY A 43 8.25 -15.73 -10.90
C GLY A 43 9.28 -16.88 -10.84
N GLY A 44 9.54 -17.41 -9.65
CA GLY A 44 10.47 -18.53 -9.40
C GLY A 44 11.94 -18.22 -9.69
N GLY A 45 12.82 -19.10 -9.24
CA GLY A 45 14.27 -18.98 -9.46
C GLY A 45 14.84 -17.62 -9.05
N VAL A 46 15.73 -17.06 -9.87
CA VAL A 46 16.35 -15.75 -9.60
C VAL A 46 15.31 -14.64 -9.43
N TRP A 47 14.19 -14.67 -10.18
CA TRP A 47 13.16 -13.65 -10.09
C TRP A 47 12.47 -13.61 -8.72
N ALA A 48 12.27 -14.74 -8.09
CA ALA A 48 11.69 -14.80 -6.73
C ALA A 48 12.58 -14.11 -5.69
N ILE A 49 13.89 -14.00 -5.96
CA ILE A 49 14.86 -13.38 -5.06
C ILE A 49 15.00 -11.88 -5.35
N ILE A 50 15.08 -11.49 -6.63
CA ILE A 50 15.44 -10.11 -6.99
C ILE A 50 14.24 -9.17 -7.18
N SER A 51 13.05 -9.69 -7.48
CA SER A 51 11.88 -8.88 -7.83
C SER A 51 11.45 -7.91 -6.73
N SER A 52 11.58 -8.30 -5.46
CA SER A 52 11.28 -7.44 -4.31
C SER A 52 12.22 -6.24 -4.18
N TRP A 53 13.45 -6.33 -4.70
CA TRP A 53 14.40 -5.20 -4.74
C TRP A 53 13.99 -4.14 -5.76
N ILE A 54 13.26 -4.52 -6.82
CA ILE A 54 12.68 -3.55 -7.76
C ILE A 54 11.70 -2.63 -7.00
N LEU A 55 10.89 -3.20 -6.11
CA LEU A 55 9.99 -2.42 -5.25
C LEU A 55 10.76 -1.45 -4.34
N VAL A 56 11.85 -1.89 -3.70
CA VAL A 56 12.70 -1.04 -2.85
C VAL A 56 13.13 0.23 -3.61
N ILE A 57 13.67 0.04 -4.82
CA ILE A 57 14.17 1.15 -5.64
C ILE A 57 13.03 2.06 -6.11
N MET A 58 12.00 1.48 -6.74
CA MET A 58 10.92 2.26 -7.34
C MET A 58 10.11 3.04 -6.29
N LEU A 59 9.74 2.42 -5.18
CA LEU A 59 8.99 3.12 -4.14
C LEU A 59 9.82 4.15 -3.38
N GLY A 60 11.12 3.92 -3.22
CA GLY A 60 12.02 4.93 -2.66
C GLY A 60 12.07 6.19 -3.54
N LEU A 61 12.27 6.02 -4.84
CA LEU A 61 12.26 7.12 -5.82
C LEU A 61 10.90 7.82 -5.88
N PHE A 62 9.82 7.05 -5.97
CA PHE A 62 8.46 7.57 -6.00
C PHE A 62 8.14 8.41 -4.76
N THR A 63 8.43 7.87 -3.56
CA THR A 63 8.18 8.56 -2.30
C THR A 63 8.97 9.86 -2.22
N TYR A 64 10.24 9.84 -2.60
CA TYR A 64 11.05 11.06 -2.71
C TYR A 64 10.40 12.08 -3.64
N TRP A 65 9.99 11.67 -4.84
CA TRP A 65 9.40 12.59 -5.81
C TRP A 65 8.10 13.22 -5.31
N ALA A 66 7.20 12.42 -4.76
CA ALA A 66 5.91 12.90 -4.26
C ALA A 66 6.07 13.84 -3.04
N LEU A 67 6.93 13.48 -2.08
CA LEU A 67 7.23 14.34 -0.92
C LEU A 67 7.86 15.65 -1.34
N HIS A 68 8.81 15.63 -2.27
CA HIS A 68 9.48 16.84 -2.77
C HIS A 68 8.48 17.74 -3.50
N THR A 69 7.66 17.22 -4.40
CA THR A 69 6.63 18.01 -5.07
C THR A 69 5.66 18.64 -4.06
N GLY A 70 5.17 17.87 -3.08
CA GLY A 70 4.30 18.43 -2.04
C GLY A 70 4.95 19.54 -1.24
N SER A 71 6.27 19.46 -0.96
CA SER A 71 7.00 20.47 -0.20
C SER A 71 7.24 21.76 -0.97
N VAL A 72 7.37 21.68 -2.30
CA VAL A 72 7.63 22.83 -3.17
C VAL A 72 6.31 23.47 -3.62
N GLU A 73 5.42 22.69 -4.21
CA GLU A 73 4.18 23.19 -4.86
C GLU A 73 3.08 23.56 -3.85
N LYS A 74 3.05 22.91 -2.68
CA LYS A 74 2.12 23.19 -1.57
C LYS A 74 0.65 23.27 -1.98
N PHE A 75 0.20 22.39 -2.88
CA PHE A 75 -1.19 22.37 -3.34
C PHE A 75 -2.19 22.45 -2.19
N ASP A 76 -3.24 23.24 -2.35
CA ASP A 76 -4.37 23.32 -1.42
C ASP A 76 -5.14 21.97 -1.37
N ASP A 77 -5.43 21.35 -2.54
CA ASP A 77 -5.92 20.00 -2.68
C ASP A 77 -4.81 19.07 -3.21
N PRO A 78 -4.41 18.04 -2.46
CA PRO A 78 -3.38 17.09 -2.89
C PRO A 78 -3.71 16.35 -4.20
N ASN A 79 -5.00 16.23 -4.58
CA ASN A 79 -5.40 15.59 -5.83
C ASN A 79 -5.00 16.40 -7.07
N LYS A 80 -4.73 17.70 -6.93
CA LYS A 80 -4.17 18.54 -8.00
C LYS A 80 -2.83 18.02 -8.52
N ALA A 81 -2.11 17.21 -7.72
CA ALA A 81 -0.89 16.53 -8.15
C ALA A 81 -1.11 15.66 -9.40
N PHE A 82 -2.28 15.05 -9.58
CA PHE A 82 -2.57 14.30 -10.80
C PHE A 82 -2.61 15.21 -12.06
N ILE A 83 -3.21 16.40 -11.95
CA ILE A 83 -3.22 17.39 -13.04
C ILE A 83 -1.80 17.91 -13.30
N PHE A 84 -1.07 18.21 -12.23
CA PHE A 84 0.30 18.69 -12.29
C PHE A 84 1.23 17.72 -13.04
N TYR A 85 1.17 16.42 -12.73
CA TYR A 85 2.02 15.43 -13.39
C TYR A 85 1.58 15.07 -14.80
N THR A 86 0.26 14.97 -15.06
CA THR A 86 -0.25 14.60 -16.38
C THR A 86 -0.30 15.77 -17.35
N GLU A 87 -0.25 17.01 -16.87
CA GLU A 87 -0.48 18.24 -17.64
C GLU A 87 -1.76 18.18 -18.49
N ASN A 88 -2.74 17.37 -18.09
CA ASN A 88 -3.98 17.14 -18.82
C ASN A 88 -5.16 16.90 -17.86
N LYS A 89 -6.15 17.80 -17.90
CA LYS A 89 -7.35 17.74 -17.02
C LYS A 89 -8.19 16.47 -17.24
N PHE A 90 -8.27 15.99 -18.47
CA PHE A 90 -9.03 14.76 -18.78
C PHE A 90 -8.31 13.54 -18.22
N ALA A 91 -7.01 13.39 -18.50
CA ALA A 91 -6.21 12.29 -17.98
C ALA A 91 -6.23 12.26 -16.43
N ALA A 92 -6.08 13.42 -15.80
CA ALA A 92 -6.17 13.54 -14.35
C ALA A 92 -7.52 13.10 -13.78
N ARG A 93 -8.62 13.48 -14.44
CA ARG A 93 -9.96 13.04 -14.04
C ARG A 93 -10.17 11.54 -14.19
N VAL A 94 -9.64 10.93 -15.25
CA VAL A 94 -9.67 9.47 -15.45
C VAL A 94 -8.92 8.78 -14.31
N VAL A 95 -7.71 9.24 -13.98
CA VAL A 95 -6.90 8.70 -12.88
C VAL A 95 -7.61 8.85 -11.53
N ASP A 96 -8.26 9.97 -11.30
CA ASP A 96 -8.97 10.27 -10.06
C ASP A 96 -10.18 9.34 -9.87
N ILE A 97 -11.00 9.13 -10.91
CA ILE A 97 -12.11 8.16 -10.89
C ILE A 97 -11.58 6.74 -10.72
N TRP A 98 -10.51 6.39 -11.45
CA TRP A 98 -9.86 5.09 -11.33
C TRP A 98 -9.39 4.82 -9.89
N THR A 99 -8.76 5.81 -9.25
CA THR A 99 -8.32 5.72 -7.85
C THR A 99 -9.50 5.46 -6.91
N LEU A 100 -10.64 6.11 -7.12
CA LEU A 100 -11.85 5.88 -6.33
C LEU A 100 -12.38 4.45 -6.47
N CYS A 101 -12.41 3.92 -7.70
CA CYS A 101 -12.81 2.52 -7.96
C CYS A 101 -11.84 1.53 -7.27
N VAL A 102 -10.54 1.80 -7.38
CA VAL A 102 -9.50 1.00 -6.71
C VAL A 102 -9.70 0.98 -5.20
N LEU A 103 -9.95 2.13 -4.56
CA LEU A 103 -10.22 2.19 -3.12
C LEU A 103 -11.41 1.33 -2.71
N GLY A 104 -12.49 1.34 -3.50
CA GLY A 104 -13.68 0.51 -3.26
C GLY A 104 -13.37 -0.99 -3.33
N ILE A 105 -12.72 -1.43 -4.40
CA ILE A 105 -12.35 -2.84 -4.59
C ILE A 105 -11.34 -3.30 -3.53
N MET A 106 -10.39 -2.44 -3.17
CA MET A 106 -9.43 -2.73 -2.10
C MET A 106 -10.12 -2.83 -0.73
N ALA A 107 -11.14 -2.02 -0.45
CA ALA A 107 -11.93 -2.15 0.78
C ALA A 107 -12.63 -3.53 0.84
N CYS A 108 -13.18 -4.02 -0.27
CA CYS A 108 -13.74 -5.38 -0.35
C CYS A 108 -12.67 -6.46 -0.08
N MET A 109 -11.48 -6.30 -0.67
CA MET A 109 -10.36 -7.22 -0.43
C MET A 109 -9.92 -7.21 1.05
N MET A 110 -9.89 -6.04 1.70
CA MET A 110 -9.53 -5.93 3.11
C MET A 110 -10.52 -6.67 4.02
N THR A 111 -11.83 -6.54 3.78
CA THR A 111 -12.83 -7.27 4.56
C THR A 111 -12.73 -8.78 4.37
N SER A 112 -12.45 -9.26 3.15
CA SER A 112 -12.18 -10.68 2.88
C SER A 112 -10.93 -11.17 3.63
N GLY A 113 -9.85 -10.35 3.65
CA GLY A 113 -8.63 -10.66 4.38
C GLY A 113 -8.83 -10.77 5.90
N ALA A 114 -9.69 -9.93 6.48
CA ALA A 114 -10.07 -10.05 7.90
C ALA A 114 -10.79 -11.35 8.17
N GLY A 115 -11.76 -11.69 7.32
CA GLY A 115 -12.47 -12.96 7.41
C GLY A 115 -11.53 -14.17 7.34
N ALA A 116 -10.62 -14.18 6.36
CA ALA A 116 -9.63 -15.24 6.21
C ALA A 116 -8.68 -15.35 7.42
N THR A 117 -8.27 -14.21 7.98
CA THR A 117 -7.39 -14.18 9.15
C THR A 117 -8.06 -14.77 10.39
N ILE A 118 -9.31 -14.38 10.66
CA ILE A 118 -10.09 -14.92 11.79
C ILE A 118 -10.35 -16.41 11.57
N ALA A 119 -10.80 -16.81 10.38
CA ALA A 119 -11.07 -18.20 10.06
C ALA A 119 -9.84 -19.10 10.23
N GLN A 120 -8.69 -18.67 9.76
CA GLN A 120 -7.44 -19.44 9.87
C GLN A 120 -6.99 -19.62 11.32
N TYR A 121 -7.19 -18.62 12.18
CA TYR A 121 -6.77 -18.70 13.58
C TYR A 121 -7.78 -19.45 14.46
N THR A 122 -9.08 -19.19 14.28
CA THR A 122 -10.15 -19.66 15.17
C THR A 122 -10.94 -20.86 14.65
N GLY A 123 -10.88 -21.16 13.34
CA GLY A 123 -11.73 -22.14 12.67
C GLY A 123 -13.17 -21.66 12.39
N ILE A 124 -13.54 -20.44 12.79
CA ILE A 124 -14.87 -19.87 12.53
C ILE A 124 -15.00 -19.50 11.04
N PRO A 125 -16.19 -19.64 10.42
CA PRO A 125 -16.38 -19.29 9.01
C PRO A 125 -15.95 -17.84 8.70
N SER A 126 -15.26 -17.63 7.57
CA SER A 126 -14.62 -16.36 7.20
C SER A 126 -15.61 -15.17 7.12
N TYR A 127 -16.86 -15.41 6.72
CA TYR A 127 -17.88 -14.36 6.65
C TYR A 127 -18.15 -13.69 8.01
N VAL A 128 -18.01 -14.44 9.11
CA VAL A 128 -18.20 -13.88 10.48
C VAL A 128 -17.14 -12.83 10.77
N GLY A 129 -15.87 -13.13 10.45
CA GLY A 129 -14.77 -12.18 10.63
C GLY A 129 -14.92 -10.94 9.73
N SER A 130 -15.38 -11.12 8.49
CA SER A 130 -15.68 -10.00 7.57
C SER A 130 -16.77 -9.09 8.12
N ILE A 131 -17.85 -9.66 8.69
CA ILE A 131 -18.95 -8.88 9.31
C ILE A 131 -18.46 -8.12 10.53
N ILE A 132 -17.73 -8.76 11.44
CA ILE A 132 -17.22 -8.12 12.66
C ILE A 132 -16.35 -6.92 12.28
N LEU A 133 -15.38 -7.09 11.39
CA LEU A 133 -14.51 -6.00 10.99
C LEU A 133 -15.28 -4.90 10.25
N GLY A 134 -16.20 -5.26 9.36
CA GLY A 134 -17.03 -4.31 8.63
C GLY A 134 -17.86 -3.42 9.56
N VAL A 135 -18.53 -4.00 10.54
CA VAL A 135 -19.32 -3.26 11.55
C VAL A 135 -18.43 -2.32 12.35
N LEU A 136 -17.29 -2.80 12.86
CA LEU A 136 -16.35 -1.97 13.62
C LEU A 136 -15.79 -0.81 12.78
N ALA A 137 -15.41 -1.08 11.53
CA ALA A 137 -14.92 -0.04 10.63
C ALA A 137 -16.00 1.00 10.32
N CYS A 138 -17.24 0.57 10.09
CA CYS A 138 -18.39 1.45 9.86
C CYS A 138 -18.60 2.41 11.04
N ILE A 139 -18.61 1.90 12.27
CA ILE A 139 -18.76 2.70 13.49
C ILE A 139 -17.67 3.78 13.56
N VAL A 140 -16.40 3.40 13.39
CA VAL A 140 -15.28 4.36 13.49
C VAL A 140 -15.36 5.43 12.41
N VAL A 141 -15.68 5.07 11.18
CA VAL A 141 -15.78 6.03 10.07
C VAL A 141 -16.95 7.00 10.29
N CYS A 142 -18.07 6.54 10.85
CA CYS A 142 -19.20 7.39 11.21
C CYS A 142 -18.90 8.39 12.34
N LEU A 143 -17.86 8.14 13.16
CA LEU A 143 -17.34 9.10 14.14
C LEU A 143 -16.51 10.23 13.49
N GLY A 144 -16.15 10.09 12.22
CA GLY A 144 -15.44 11.08 11.42
C GLY A 144 -13.92 10.96 11.47
N LEU A 145 -13.25 11.93 10.81
CA LEU A 145 -11.80 11.94 10.58
C LEU A 145 -10.95 11.74 11.84
N GLU A 146 -11.36 12.27 12.97
CA GLU A 146 -10.61 12.14 14.22
C GLU A 146 -10.54 10.70 14.72
N GLY A 147 -11.65 9.96 14.59
CA GLY A 147 -11.69 8.52 14.89
C GLY A 147 -10.72 7.74 14.00
N VAL A 148 -10.78 7.97 12.70
CA VAL A 148 -9.90 7.33 11.71
C VAL A 148 -8.43 7.65 11.96
N LYS A 149 -8.08 8.93 12.18
CA LYS A 149 -6.70 9.35 12.48
C LYS A 149 -6.15 8.69 13.75
N LYS A 150 -6.95 8.61 14.80
CA LYS A 150 -6.54 7.99 16.07
C LYS A 150 -6.20 6.50 15.87
N VAL A 151 -7.03 5.78 15.14
CA VAL A 151 -6.78 4.38 14.78
C VAL A 151 -5.48 4.25 13.97
N MET A 152 -5.35 4.98 12.87
CA MET A 152 -4.19 4.88 11.98
C MET A 152 -2.87 5.25 12.68
N SER A 153 -2.85 6.30 13.49
CA SER A 153 -1.62 6.76 14.17
C SER A 153 -1.15 5.78 15.25
N THR A 154 -2.08 5.17 15.98
CA THR A 154 -1.73 4.22 17.04
C THR A 154 -1.22 2.90 16.47
N LEU A 155 -1.86 2.40 15.42
CA LEU A 155 -1.55 1.09 14.85
C LEU A 155 -0.34 1.12 13.92
N GLY A 156 -0.09 2.23 13.21
CA GLY A 156 0.97 2.30 12.22
C GLY A 156 2.39 2.10 12.77
N ALA A 157 2.70 2.74 13.91
CA ALA A 157 3.99 2.56 14.56
C ALA A 157 4.19 1.12 15.08
N PHE A 158 3.14 0.52 15.63
CA PHE A 158 3.16 -0.85 16.13
C PHE A 158 3.37 -1.86 15.01
N LEU A 159 2.72 -1.67 13.86
CA LEU A 159 2.86 -2.52 12.69
C LEU A 159 4.30 -2.54 12.13
N SER A 160 4.95 -1.38 12.07
CA SER A 160 6.34 -1.29 11.58
C SER A 160 7.32 -2.05 12.47
N LEU A 161 7.18 -1.93 13.79
CA LEU A 161 8.00 -2.68 14.75
C LEU A 161 7.75 -4.18 14.65
N PHE A 162 6.50 -4.57 14.53
CA PHE A 162 6.13 -5.97 14.49
C PHE A 162 6.66 -6.69 13.24
N MET A 163 6.72 -6.02 12.08
CA MET A 163 7.31 -6.59 10.87
C MET A 163 8.81 -6.90 11.03
N VAL A 164 9.53 -6.11 11.81
CA VAL A 164 10.95 -6.39 12.14
C VAL A 164 11.08 -7.65 13.00
N VAL A 165 10.20 -7.81 13.99
CA VAL A 165 10.18 -9.01 14.84
C VAL A 165 9.90 -10.26 14.03
N LEU A 166 8.93 -10.18 13.11
CA LEU A 166 8.61 -11.27 12.18
C LEU A 166 9.81 -11.72 11.35
N ALA A 167 10.58 -10.75 10.85
CA ALA A 167 11.77 -11.03 10.08
C ALA A 167 12.74 -11.95 10.85
N ILE A 168 13.00 -11.62 12.11
CA ILE A 168 13.92 -12.38 12.96
C ILE A 168 13.41 -13.80 13.20
N VAL A 169 12.12 -13.94 13.48
CA VAL A 169 11.46 -15.22 13.77
C VAL A 169 11.45 -16.16 12.57
N SER A 170 11.29 -15.60 11.38
CA SER A 170 11.06 -16.36 10.16
C SER A 170 12.28 -17.14 9.67
N PHE A 171 13.47 -16.77 10.11
CA PHE A 171 14.71 -17.50 9.82
C PHE A 171 15.06 -18.59 10.85
N SER A 172 14.21 -18.83 11.85
CA SER A 172 14.57 -19.69 12.98
C SER A 172 14.59 -21.18 12.66
N ASN A 173 13.76 -21.66 11.73
CA ASN A 173 13.71 -23.09 11.36
C ASN A 173 13.20 -23.27 9.91
N PRO A 174 14.02 -22.99 8.89
CA PRO A 174 13.63 -23.06 7.49
C PRO A 174 13.50 -24.50 6.99
N ASP A 175 12.53 -24.78 6.09
CA ASP A 175 12.40 -26.07 5.40
C ASP A 175 13.39 -26.20 4.24
N ASN A 176 13.74 -25.06 3.63
CA ASN A 176 14.54 -24.97 2.42
C ASN A 176 15.64 -23.93 2.57
N SER A 177 16.70 -24.02 1.78
CA SER A 177 17.50 -22.87 1.46
C SER A 177 16.69 -21.87 0.60
N LEU A 178 17.12 -20.62 0.57
CA LEU A 178 16.45 -19.58 -0.23
C LEU A 178 16.35 -19.96 -1.71
N TRP A 179 17.42 -20.57 -2.24
CA TRP A 179 17.50 -21.00 -3.62
C TRP A 179 16.59 -22.20 -3.93
N GLU A 180 16.60 -23.23 -3.09
CA GLU A 180 15.72 -24.39 -3.23
C GLU A 180 14.25 -23.99 -3.19
N GLY A 181 13.85 -23.15 -2.23
CA GLY A 181 12.48 -22.62 -2.16
C GLY A 181 12.10 -21.87 -3.42
N ALA A 182 13.01 -21.03 -3.95
CA ALA A 182 12.77 -20.28 -5.19
C ALA A 182 12.65 -21.19 -6.42
N GLN A 183 13.40 -22.29 -6.48
CA GLN A 183 13.31 -23.27 -7.59
C GLN A 183 12.02 -24.09 -7.59
N LYS A 184 11.39 -24.33 -6.43
CA LYS A 184 10.11 -25.05 -6.32
C LYS A 184 8.90 -24.24 -6.81
N ILE A 185 9.00 -22.94 -6.81
CA ILE A 185 7.86 -22.04 -7.13
C ILE A 185 7.22 -22.34 -8.50
N PRO A 186 7.96 -22.51 -9.62
CA PRO A 186 7.34 -22.77 -10.93
C PRO A 186 6.46 -24.00 -10.94
N GLU A 187 6.86 -25.07 -10.26
CA GLU A 187 6.06 -26.30 -10.12
C GLU A 187 4.79 -26.03 -9.29
N LEU A 188 4.92 -25.31 -8.18
CA LEU A 188 3.79 -24.95 -7.32
C LEU A 188 2.78 -24.03 -8.01
N VAL A 189 3.26 -23.13 -8.88
CA VAL A 189 2.41 -22.27 -9.72
C VAL A 189 1.68 -23.13 -10.78
N SER A 190 2.37 -24.04 -11.46
CA SER A 190 1.76 -24.93 -12.45
C SER A 190 0.72 -25.88 -11.84
N ALA A 191 0.94 -26.32 -10.60
CA ALA A 191 0.01 -27.12 -9.82
C ALA A 191 -1.17 -26.30 -9.23
N GLY A 192 -1.21 -24.97 -9.43
CA GLY A 192 -2.25 -24.09 -8.90
C GLY A 192 -2.22 -23.87 -7.39
N LYS A 193 -1.13 -24.27 -6.71
CA LYS A 193 -0.93 -24.11 -5.27
C LYS A 193 -0.46 -22.73 -4.89
N VAL A 194 0.29 -22.06 -5.79
CA VAL A 194 0.69 -20.65 -5.67
C VAL A 194 0.03 -19.89 -6.83
N ALA A 195 -0.74 -18.86 -6.52
CA ALA A 195 -1.39 -18.04 -7.53
C ALA A 195 -0.34 -17.15 -8.24
N GLU A 196 -0.41 -17.11 -9.57
CA GLU A 196 0.33 -16.19 -10.40
C GLU A 196 -0.63 -15.13 -10.92
N PRO A 197 -0.50 -13.85 -10.50
CA PRO A 197 -1.39 -12.80 -10.94
C PRO A 197 -1.25 -12.57 -12.44
N THR A 198 -2.39 -12.40 -13.11
CA THR A 198 -2.44 -12.13 -14.55
C THR A 198 -3.36 -10.96 -14.83
N LEU A 199 -3.05 -10.20 -15.87
CA LEU A 199 -3.95 -9.19 -16.41
C LEU A 199 -4.51 -9.69 -17.74
N PHE A 200 -5.84 -9.91 -17.80
CA PHE A 200 -6.52 -10.45 -18.98
C PHE A 200 -5.83 -11.73 -19.54
N GLY A 201 -5.31 -12.59 -18.63
CA GLY A 201 -4.60 -13.81 -19.00
C GLY A 201 -3.13 -13.63 -19.39
N PHE A 202 -2.64 -12.39 -19.51
CA PHE A 202 -1.24 -12.12 -19.83
C PHE A 202 -0.35 -12.35 -18.61
N LYS A 203 0.62 -13.25 -18.73
CA LYS A 203 1.59 -13.59 -17.69
C LYS A 203 2.94 -12.97 -18.02
N SER A 204 3.56 -12.33 -17.04
CA SER A 204 4.91 -11.77 -17.20
C SER A 204 5.60 -11.66 -15.84
N LYS A 205 6.73 -12.35 -15.71
CA LYS A 205 7.56 -12.29 -14.50
C LYS A 205 8.02 -10.87 -14.15
N LEU A 206 8.21 -10.01 -15.15
CA LEU A 206 8.59 -8.61 -14.96
C LEU A 206 7.40 -7.73 -14.55
N LEU A 207 6.25 -7.89 -15.18
CA LEU A 207 5.08 -7.06 -14.93
C LEU A 207 4.41 -7.40 -13.59
N THR A 208 4.49 -8.65 -13.15
CA THR A 208 3.85 -9.09 -11.89
C THR A 208 4.26 -8.22 -10.70
N PRO A 209 5.53 -8.03 -10.34
CA PRO A 209 5.89 -7.11 -9.25
C PRO A 209 5.51 -5.66 -9.54
N LEU A 210 5.57 -5.22 -10.81
CA LEU A 210 5.22 -3.85 -11.20
C LEU A 210 3.74 -3.54 -10.96
N TYR A 211 2.83 -4.51 -11.11
CA TYR A 211 1.41 -4.31 -10.78
C TYR A 211 1.19 -3.93 -9.32
N TYR A 212 1.86 -4.58 -8.39
CA TYR A 212 1.77 -4.22 -6.99
C TYR A 212 2.39 -2.85 -6.70
N ILE A 213 3.57 -2.59 -7.26
CA ILE A 213 4.27 -1.30 -7.14
C ILE A 213 3.38 -0.16 -7.65
N GLY A 214 2.77 -0.34 -8.82
CA GLY A 214 1.84 0.65 -9.38
C GLY A 214 0.62 0.88 -8.50
N CYS A 215 0.06 -0.17 -7.90
CA CYS A 215 -1.03 0.00 -6.94
C CYS A 215 -0.61 0.86 -5.74
N CYS A 216 0.55 0.60 -5.15
CA CYS A 216 1.08 1.44 -4.07
C CYS A 216 1.27 2.90 -4.51
N ILE A 217 1.70 3.13 -5.75
CA ILE A 217 1.89 4.47 -6.30
C ILE A 217 0.56 5.21 -6.39
N ILE A 218 -0.45 4.65 -7.08
CA ILE A 218 -1.69 5.37 -7.38
C ILE A 218 -2.45 5.80 -6.11
N ILE A 219 -2.50 4.93 -5.10
CA ILE A 219 -3.18 5.25 -3.84
C ILE A 219 -2.40 6.24 -2.99
N SER A 220 -1.06 6.29 -3.13
CA SER A 220 -0.19 7.07 -2.24
C SER A 220 0.14 8.47 -2.76
N VAL A 221 -0.08 8.81 -4.04
CA VAL A 221 0.27 10.15 -4.60
C VAL A 221 -0.33 11.29 -3.77
N PRO A 222 -1.66 11.39 -3.57
CA PRO A 222 -2.23 12.52 -2.83
C PRO A 222 -1.77 12.53 -1.36
N PHE A 223 -1.63 11.37 -0.75
CA PHE A 223 -1.20 11.22 0.63
C PHE A 223 0.23 11.74 0.83
N LEU A 224 1.18 11.35 -0.02
CA LEU A 224 2.58 11.78 0.08
C LEU A 224 2.75 13.25 -0.27
N VAL A 225 2.00 13.76 -1.24
CA VAL A 225 1.99 15.19 -1.58
C VAL A 225 1.50 16.02 -0.39
N ALA A 226 0.41 15.58 0.27
CA ALA A 226 -0.08 16.23 1.50
C ALA A 226 0.94 16.18 2.64
N LEU A 227 1.61 15.03 2.82
CA LEU A 227 2.68 14.89 3.82
C LEU A 227 3.86 15.81 3.50
N GLY A 228 4.29 15.89 2.24
CA GLY A 228 5.36 16.77 1.78
C GLY A 228 5.07 18.22 2.10
N LYS A 229 3.86 18.71 1.73
CA LYS A 229 3.39 20.06 2.05
C LYS A 229 3.49 20.41 3.53
N ASN A 230 3.08 19.46 4.38
CA ASN A 230 2.89 19.76 5.80
C ASN A 230 4.14 19.54 6.65
N ASN A 231 5.07 18.67 6.23
CA ASN A 231 6.13 18.19 7.12
C ASN A 231 7.54 18.36 6.55
N VAL A 232 7.71 18.31 5.23
CA VAL A 232 9.03 18.37 4.58
C VAL A 232 9.44 19.81 4.34
N ARG A 233 10.67 20.16 4.72
CA ARG A 233 11.21 21.53 4.66
C ARG A 233 12.30 21.68 3.59
N SER A 234 12.90 20.56 3.16
CA SER A 234 14.02 20.58 2.23
C SER A 234 14.04 19.34 1.34
N LYS A 235 14.73 19.45 0.19
CA LYS A 235 14.98 18.32 -0.72
C LYS A 235 15.68 17.14 0.00
N LYS A 236 16.61 17.43 0.92
CA LYS A 236 17.31 16.38 1.69
C LYS A 236 16.34 15.61 2.58
N GLU A 237 15.38 16.29 3.21
CA GLU A 237 14.36 15.63 4.03
C GLU A 237 13.41 14.77 3.17
N ALA A 238 13.04 15.23 1.95
CA ALA A 238 12.28 14.43 1.01
C ALA A 238 13.03 13.17 0.56
N MET A 239 14.33 13.30 0.24
CA MET A 239 15.19 12.17 -0.14
C MET A 239 15.33 11.16 1.01
N GLY A 240 15.57 11.64 2.22
CA GLY A 240 15.64 10.79 3.41
C GLY A 240 14.32 10.10 3.70
N GLY A 241 13.19 10.78 3.53
CA GLY A 241 11.86 10.19 3.63
C GLY A 241 11.65 9.04 2.63
N GLY A 242 12.08 9.23 1.38
CA GLY A 242 12.09 8.16 0.35
C GLY A 242 13.01 6.99 0.72
N ALA A 243 14.21 7.27 1.23
CA ALA A 243 15.15 6.23 1.67
C ALA A 243 14.59 5.41 2.85
N PHE A 244 13.99 6.05 3.85
CA PHE A 244 13.34 5.33 4.95
C PHE A 244 12.09 4.58 4.50
N ALA A 245 11.31 5.07 3.52
CA ALA A 245 10.20 4.35 2.93
C ALA A 245 10.68 3.06 2.22
N ALA A 246 11.76 3.17 1.43
CA ALA A 246 12.41 2.04 0.79
C ALA A 246 12.92 1.01 1.79
N LEU A 247 13.58 1.47 2.87
CA LEU A 247 14.12 0.61 3.91
C LEU A 247 13.01 -0.10 4.71
N LEU A 248 12.01 0.65 5.19
CA LEU A 248 11.00 0.11 6.10
C LEU A 248 9.99 -0.77 5.34
N PHE A 249 9.37 -0.25 4.29
CA PHE A 249 8.35 -1.00 3.56
C PHE A 249 8.96 -1.95 2.53
N GLY A 250 9.93 -1.47 1.75
CA GLY A 250 10.62 -2.29 0.77
C GLY A 250 11.45 -3.39 1.42
N GLY A 251 12.22 -3.07 2.44
CA GLY A 251 12.99 -4.04 3.23
C GLY A 251 12.09 -5.10 3.87
N ALA A 252 10.96 -4.70 4.45
CA ALA A 252 9.96 -5.64 4.97
C ALA A 252 9.42 -6.57 3.88
N THR A 253 9.18 -6.08 2.66
CA THR A 253 8.75 -6.90 1.52
C THR A 253 9.80 -7.96 1.17
N VAL A 254 11.08 -7.58 1.11
CA VAL A 254 12.19 -8.51 0.85
C VAL A 254 12.23 -9.61 1.91
N ILE A 255 12.18 -9.22 3.18
CA ILE A 255 12.25 -10.15 4.31
C ILE A 255 11.08 -11.13 4.29
N ILE A 256 9.85 -10.64 4.11
CA ILE A 256 8.67 -11.52 4.02
C ILE A 256 8.78 -12.46 2.83
N SER A 257 9.16 -11.97 1.64
CA SER A 257 9.34 -12.82 0.47
C SER A 257 10.33 -13.96 0.73
N TYR A 258 11.46 -13.66 1.36
CA TYR A 258 12.46 -14.67 1.69
C TYR A 258 11.94 -15.65 2.75
N THR A 259 11.23 -15.17 3.77
CA THR A 259 10.56 -16.02 4.75
C THR A 259 9.64 -17.04 4.11
N LEU A 260 8.85 -16.59 3.14
CA LEU A 260 7.90 -17.47 2.44
C LEU A 260 8.62 -18.51 1.59
N LEU A 261 9.72 -18.15 0.91
CA LEU A 261 10.54 -19.10 0.16
C LEU A 261 11.19 -20.15 1.07
N LEU A 262 11.71 -19.74 2.20
CA LEU A 262 12.35 -20.61 3.20
C LEU A 262 11.36 -21.64 3.79
N ASN A 263 10.06 -21.32 3.85
CA ASN A 263 9.02 -22.16 4.48
C ASN A 263 7.94 -22.59 3.47
N ILE A 264 8.24 -22.61 2.16
CA ILE A 264 7.22 -22.77 1.13
C ILE A 264 6.53 -24.12 1.16
N ASP A 265 7.24 -25.20 1.51
CA ASP A 265 6.69 -26.56 1.55
C ASP A 265 5.59 -26.67 2.61
N TYR A 266 5.85 -26.19 3.81
CA TYR A 266 4.88 -26.21 4.89
C TYR A 266 3.67 -25.30 4.60
N ILE A 267 3.90 -24.12 4.01
CA ILE A 267 2.83 -23.18 3.64
C ILE A 267 1.89 -23.81 2.61
N VAL A 268 2.45 -24.47 1.60
CA VAL A 268 1.67 -25.13 0.53
C VAL A 268 0.95 -26.37 1.03
N GLU A 269 1.57 -27.17 1.91
CA GLU A 269 0.93 -28.35 2.52
C GLU A 269 -0.33 -27.95 3.30
N LYS A 270 -0.29 -26.85 4.05
CA LYS A 270 -1.44 -26.39 4.83
C LYS A 270 -2.49 -25.66 3.99
N GLY A 271 -2.18 -25.22 2.77
CA GLY A 271 -3.14 -24.57 1.84
C GLY A 271 -3.81 -23.32 2.40
N MET A 272 -3.12 -22.55 3.25
CA MET A 272 -3.71 -21.46 4.05
C MET A 272 -3.78 -20.12 3.29
N GLN A 273 -4.81 -19.32 3.63
CA GLN A 273 -5.04 -18.00 3.03
C GLN A 273 -4.07 -16.92 3.53
N ILE A 274 -3.43 -17.14 4.68
CA ILE A 274 -2.51 -16.19 5.33
C ILE A 274 -1.12 -16.84 5.49
N PRO A 275 -0.30 -16.85 4.42
CA PRO A 275 0.98 -17.58 4.38
C PRO A 275 1.95 -17.22 5.53
N VAL A 276 2.03 -15.93 5.91
CA VAL A 276 2.91 -15.50 7.00
C VAL A 276 2.42 -16.04 8.35
N LEU A 277 1.11 -16.06 8.61
CA LEU A 277 0.58 -16.66 9.82
C LEU A 277 0.91 -18.17 9.88
N THR A 278 0.82 -18.88 8.74
CA THR A 278 1.20 -20.28 8.64
C THR A 278 2.67 -20.50 9.01
N ALA A 279 3.58 -19.67 8.49
CA ALA A 279 5.00 -19.73 8.82
C ALA A 279 5.28 -19.46 10.32
N ILE A 280 4.50 -18.55 10.95
CA ILE A 280 4.60 -18.26 12.38
C ILE A 280 4.05 -19.41 13.21
N GLN A 281 2.92 -19.98 12.84
CA GLN A 281 2.34 -21.13 13.52
C GLN A 281 3.30 -22.33 13.54
N LYS A 282 4.13 -22.49 12.50
CA LYS A 282 5.19 -23.49 12.44
C LYS A 282 6.34 -23.15 13.38
N ASN A 283 6.91 -21.96 13.23
CA ASN A 283 8.22 -21.62 13.82
C ASN A 283 8.11 -21.11 15.26
N LEU A 284 7.06 -20.33 15.58
CA LEU A 284 6.78 -19.79 16.92
C LEU A 284 5.26 -19.73 17.20
N PRO A 285 4.64 -20.86 17.53
CA PRO A 285 3.18 -20.93 17.79
C PRO A 285 2.65 -19.92 18.81
N LEU A 286 3.47 -19.59 19.82
CA LEU A 286 3.13 -18.61 20.85
C LEU A 286 2.87 -17.20 20.31
N LEU A 287 3.47 -16.84 19.18
CA LEU A 287 3.29 -15.54 18.53
C LEU A 287 2.12 -15.49 17.55
N SER A 288 1.42 -16.61 17.29
CA SER A 288 0.32 -16.64 16.33
C SER A 288 -0.86 -15.75 16.76
N LEU A 289 -1.23 -15.72 18.05
CA LEU A 289 -2.30 -14.83 18.53
C LEU A 289 -1.90 -13.36 18.45
N PRO A 290 -0.76 -12.89 19.00
CA PRO A 290 -0.31 -11.52 18.81
C PRO A 290 -0.25 -11.11 17.34
N PHE A 291 0.22 -12.00 16.46
CA PHE A 291 0.30 -11.73 15.03
C PHE A 291 -1.08 -11.59 14.38
N THR A 292 -2.02 -12.46 14.70
CA THR A 292 -3.40 -12.37 14.23
C THR A 292 -4.02 -11.02 14.61
N ILE A 293 -3.82 -10.57 15.84
CA ILE A 293 -4.29 -9.26 16.30
C ILE A 293 -3.66 -8.14 15.49
N VAL A 294 -2.37 -8.22 15.19
CA VAL A 294 -1.65 -7.21 14.40
C VAL A 294 -2.16 -7.16 12.96
N ILE A 295 -2.37 -8.31 12.31
CA ILE A 295 -2.96 -8.34 10.96
C ILE A 295 -4.35 -7.69 10.98
N LEU A 296 -5.21 -8.07 11.91
CA LEU A 296 -6.55 -7.50 12.04
C LEU A 296 -6.52 -5.99 12.28
N ALA A 297 -5.59 -5.53 13.12
CA ALA A 297 -5.37 -4.11 13.37
C ALA A 297 -4.90 -3.37 12.10
N ALA A 298 -3.99 -3.96 11.32
CA ALA A 298 -3.56 -3.43 10.03
C ALA A 298 -4.72 -3.31 9.04
N ILE A 299 -5.50 -4.36 8.89
CA ILE A 299 -6.67 -4.40 8.02
C ILE A 299 -7.67 -3.33 8.46
N PHE A 300 -7.96 -3.26 9.74
CA PHE A 300 -8.90 -2.31 10.32
C PHE A 300 -8.50 -0.85 10.07
N SER A 301 -7.23 -0.51 10.26
CA SER A 301 -6.74 0.84 10.01
C SER A 301 -6.86 1.21 8.52
N THR A 302 -6.55 0.30 7.61
CA THR A 302 -6.58 0.54 6.18
C THR A 302 -8.01 0.66 5.65
N VAL A 303 -8.91 -0.27 6.04
CA VAL A 303 -10.31 -0.24 5.58
C VAL A 303 -11.06 0.99 6.09
N THR A 304 -10.81 1.42 7.33
CA THR A 304 -11.40 2.67 7.86
C THR A 304 -10.94 3.89 7.05
N GLY A 305 -9.67 3.95 6.68
CA GLY A 305 -9.14 5.00 5.82
C GLY A 305 -9.80 5.03 4.43
N PHE A 306 -9.94 3.88 3.79
CA PHE A 306 -10.56 3.77 2.46
C PHE A 306 -12.04 4.13 2.49
N LEU A 307 -12.81 3.60 3.44
CA LEU A 307 -14.22 3.92 3.59
C LEU A 307 -14.45 5.41 3.90
N TRP A 308 -13.59 6.01 4.70
CA TRP A 308 -13.66 7.44 4.98
C TRP A 308 -13.38 8.28 3.71
N LEU A 309 -12.35 7.92 2.92
CA LEU A 309 -12.05 8.60 1.65
C LEU A 309 -13.19 8.49 0.66
N ILE A 310 -13.81 7.30 0.53
CA ILE A 310 -14.99 7.09 -0.32
C ILE A 310 -16.14 7.99 0.16
N GLY A 311 -16.44 8.02 1.44
CA GLY A 311 -17.51 8.86 2.00
C GLY A 311 -17.27 10.34 1.76
N ARG A 312 -16.03 10.80 1.96
CA ARG A 312 -15.61 12.21 1.78
C ARG A 312 -15.66 12.68 0.33
N ARG A 313 -15.58 11.76 -0.62
CA ARG A 313 -15.68 12.08 -2.04
C ARG A 313 -17.05 12.64 -2.44
N PHE A 314 -18.10 12.22 -1.76
CA PHE A 314 -19.50 12.54 -2.11
C PHE A 314 -20.20 13.45 -1.09
N ALA A 315 -19.66 13.60 0.11
CA ALA A 315 -20.25 14.41 1.17
C ALA A 315 -19.22 14.90 2.20
N GLU A 316 -19.55 15.99 2.90
CA GLU A 316 -18.72 16.51 3.98
C GLU A 316 -18.69 15.57 5.19
N ASP A 317 -17.60 15.67 5.98
CA ASP A 317 -17.40 14.82 7.15
C ASP A 317 -18.50 14.99 8.20
N LYS A 318 -18.87 13.88 8.84
CA LYS A 318 -19.91 13.82 9.90
C LYS A 318 -21.33 14.17 9.43
N THR A 319 -21.58 14.42 8.13
CA THR A 319 -22.93 14.65 7.61
C THR A 319 -23.72 13.36 7.53
N TRP A 320 -25.05 13.43 7.62
CA TRP A 320 -25.93 12.29 7.45
C TRP A 320 -25.75 11.59 6.09
N LYS A 321 -25.56 12.40 5.04
CA LYS A 321 -25.28 11.89 3.68
C LYS A 321 -24.01 11.06 3.65
N GLN A 322 -22.92 11.54 4.25
CA GLN A 322 -21.66 10.78 4.34
C GLN A 322 -21.86 9.45 5.07
N ARG A 323 -22.56 9.45 6.21
CA ARG A 323 -22.82 8.24 6.98
C ARG A 323 -23.59 7.18 6.19
N ILE A 324 -24.64 7.58 5.45
CA ILE A 324 -25.37 6.66 4.58
C ILE A 324 -24.46 6.05 3.52
N ILE A 325 -23.64 6.87 2.83
CA ILE A 325 -22.71 6.38 1.80
C ILE A 325 -21.72 5.38 2.39
N VAL A 326 -21.15 5.67 3.57
CA VAL A 326 -20.22 4.78 4.27
C VAL A 326 -20.89 3.48 4.68
N ILE A 327 -22.12 3.54 5.19
CA ILE A 327 -22.88 2.33 5.57
C ILE A 327 -23.12 1.45 4.34
N CYS A 328 -23.61 2.04 3.24
CA CYS A 328 -23.84 1.31 2.00
C CYS A 328 -22.55 0.70 1.43
N ALA A 329 -21.44 1.47 1.41
CA ALA A 329 -20.14 0.99 0.99
C ALA A 329 -19.63 -0.15 1.89
N CYS A 330 -19.82 -0.02 3.20
CA CYS A 330 -19.42 -1.04 4.17
C CYS A 330 -20.21 -2.35 3.98
N ILE A 331 -21.53 -2.28 3.81
CA ILE A 331 -22.37 -3.45 3.52
C ILE A 331 -21.90 -4.12 2.24
N PHE A 332 -21.71 -3.34 1.16
CA PHE A 332 -21.24 -3.86 -0.12
C PHE A 332 -19.87 -4.55 0.02
N CYS A 333 -18.92 -3.93 0.71
CA CYS A 333 -17.59 -4.49 0.92
C CYS A 333 -17.63 -5.77 1.76
N THR A 334 -18.45 -5.80 2.81
CA THR A 334 -18.58 -6.98 3.69
C THR A 334 -19.23 -8.15 2.95
N VAL A 335 -20.29 -7.90 2.20
CA VAL A 335 -20.96 -8.93 1.38
C VAL A 335 -19.99 -9.45 0.32
N SER A 336 -19.40 -8.58 -0.49
CA SER A 336 -18.43 -8.98 -1.52
C SER A 336 -17.23 -9.75 -0.94
N GLY A 337 -16.69 -9.28 0.20
CA GLY A 337 -15.59 -9.91 0.90
C GLY A 337 -15.92 -11.29 1.49
N SER A 338 -17.20 -11.57 1.73
CA SER A 338 -17.64 -12.88 2.25
C SER A 338 -17.74 -13.96 1.15
N PHE A 339 -17.99 -13.57 -0.10
CA PHE A 339 -18.16 -14.52 -1.21
C PHE A 339 -16.89 -14.83 -1.97
N ILE A 340 -15.93 -13.90 -2.03
CA ILE A 340 -14.70 -14.07 -2.82
C ILE A 340 -13.54 -14.43 -1.89
N PRO A 341 -12.85 -15.57 -2.11
CA PRO A 341 -11.67 -15.92 -1.33
C PRO A 341 -10.58 -14.84 -1.41
N PHE A 342 -9.95 -14.55 -0.28
CA PHE A 342 -8.98 -13.48 -0.15
C PHE A 342 -7.82 -13.58 -1.16
N SER A 343 -7.25 -14.78 -1.35
CA SER A 343 -6.17 -15.00 -2.31
C SER A 343 -6.55 -14.67 -3.76
N LYS A 344 -7.83 -14.92 -4.14
CA LYS A 344 -8.35 -14.54 -5.45
C LYS A 344 -8.50 -13.03 -5.60
N PHE A 345 -8.98 -12.34 -4.55
CA PHE A 345 -9.00 -10.87 -4.55
C PHE A 345 -7.61 -10.30 -4.79
N VAL A 346 -6.62 -10.78 -4.07
CA VAL A 346 -5.22 -10.35 -4.23
C VAL A 346 -4.76 -10.53 -5.68
N SER A 347 -5.09 -11.66 -6.34
CA SER A 347 -4.61 -11.96 -7.69
C SER A 347 -5.13 -11.00 -8.76
N PHE A 348 -6.34 -10.41 -8.64
CA PHE A 348 -6.91 -9.56 -9.69
C PHE A 348 -6.94 -8.07 -9.36
N VAL A 349 -6.99 -7.69 -8.08
CA VAL A 349 -7.12 -6.27 -7.70
C VAL A 349 -5.86 -5.48 -8.04
N TYR A 350 -4.70 -6.02 -7.72
CA TYR A 350 -3.43 -5.31 -7.95
C TYR A 350 -3.05 -5.17 -9.42
N PRO A 351 -3.24 -6.16 -10.33
CA PRO A 351 -2.99 -5.94 -11.76
C PRO A 351 -3.86 -4.80 -12.33
N ILE A 352 -5.14 -4.80 -12.02
CA ILE A 352 -6.06 -3.74 -12.46
C ILE A 352 -5.62 -2.39 -11.89
N SER A 353 -5.37 -2.32 -10.58
CA SER A 353 -4.98 -1.08 -9.90
C SER A 353 -3.62 -0.57 -10.35
N GLY A 354 -2.69 -1.49 -10.59
CA GLY A 354 -1.28 -1.20 -10.82
C GLY A 354 -1.00 -0.47 -12.13
N ILE A 355 -1.78 -0.75 -13.19
CA ILE A 355 -1.60 -0.07 -14.49
C ILE A 355 -1.72 1.44 -14.33
N GLY A 356 -2.77 1.91 -13.68
CA GLY A 356 -2.97 3.35 -13.45
C GLY A 356 -1.80 3.99 -12.72
N GLY A 357 -1.27 3.30 -11.71
CA GLY A 357 -0.12 3.80 -10.95
C GLY A 357 1.20 3.77 -11.73
N LEU A 358 1.42 2.75 -12.55
CA LEU A 358 2.58 2.72 -13.44
C LEU A 358 2.54 3.86 -14.46
N LEU A 359 1.37 4.15 -15.03
CA LEU A 359 1.20 5.30 -15.92
C LEU A 359 1.54 6.61 -15.20
N ILE A 360 1.03 6.81 -13.97
CA ILE A 360 1.38 7.99 -13.16
C ILE A 360 2.88 8.04 -12.87
N PHE A 361 3.51 6.92 -12.55
CA PHE A 361 4.96 6.89 -12.32
C PHE A 361 5.76 7.33 -13.57
N VAL A 362 5.32 6.90 -14.75
CA VAL A 362 5.92 7.33 -16.01
C VAL A 362 5.71 8.84 -16.22
N TYR A 363 4.50 9.36 -15.98
CA TYR A 363 4.25 10.80 -16.04
C TYR A 363 5.12 11.58 -15.04
N MET A 364 5.28 11.11 -13.81
CA MET A 364 6.17 11.71 -12.82
C MET A 364 7.62 11.72 -13.29
N ALA A 365 8.10 10.63 -13.90
CA ALA A 365 9.45 10.55 -14.44
C ALA A 365 9.67 11.52 -15.61
N ILE A 366 8.72 11.56 -16.56
CA ILE A 366 8.76 12.50 -17.70
C ILE A 366 8.76 13.95 -17.19
N HIS A 367 7.87 14.26 -16.26
CA HIS A 367 7.77 15.58 -15.64
C HIS A 367 9.11 15.99 -14.99
N ARG A 368 9.74 15.08 -14.25
CA ARG A 368 11.05 15.30 -13.62
C ARG A 368 12.17 15.54 -14.62
N ILE A 369 12.17 14.86 -15.76
CA ILE A 369 13.16 15.06 -16.83
C ILE A 369 12.91 16.41 -17.52
N ARG A 370 11.65 16.70 -17.88
CA ARG A 370 11.26 17.94 -18.59
C ARG A 370 11.58 19.20 -17.79
N TYR A 371 11.26 19.20 -16.49
CA TYR A 371 11.41 20.37 -15.64
C TYR A 371 12.66 20.30 -14.74
N ARG A 372 13.67 19.53 -15.11
CA ARG A 372 14.90 19.29 -14.34
C ARG A 372 15.57 20.58 -13.84
N LYS A 373 15.55 21.64 -14.63
CA LYS A 373 16.21 22.94 -14.31
C LYS A 373 15.49 23.71 -13.21
N VAL A 374 14.17 23.60 -13.14
CA VAL A 374 13.31 24.37 -12.21
C VAL A 374 12.74 23.53 -11.06
N LEU A 375 13.04 22.25 -10.98
CA LEU A 375 12.46 21.30 -10.01
C LEU A 375 12.70 21.66 -8.53
N ASN A 376 13.69 22.49 -8.24
CA ASN A 376 13.97 22.93 -6.86
C ASN A 376 13.27 24.26 -6.51
N ASN A 377 12.63 24.89 -7.50
CA ASN A 377 11.88 26.13 -7.36
C ASN A 377 10.39 25.81 -7.55
N TYR A 378 9.54 26.71 -7.09
CA TYR A 378 8.11 26.64 -7.33
C TYR A 378 7.82 26.72 -8.83
N ILE A 379 7.00 25.79 -9.34
CA ILE A 379 6.53 25.78 -10.72
C ILE A 379 5.16 26.46 -10.74
N PRO A 380 4.98 27.61 -11.45
CA PRO A 380 3.71 28.30 -11.49
C PRO A 380 2.57 27.42 -12.00
N THR A 381 1.50 27.29 -11.20
CA THR A 381 0.30 26.55 -11.57
C THR A 381 -0.94 27.44 -11.48
N ASP A 382 -1.98 27.12 -12.26
CA ASP A 382 -3.29 27.74 -12.10
C ASP A 382 -4.06 27.13 -10.91
N ASP A 383 -5.27 27.64 -10.66
CA ASP A 383 -6.13 27.17 -9.56
C ASP A 383 -6.53 25.68 -9.69
N THR A 384 -6.36 25.09 -10.87
CA THR A 384 -6.65 23.66 -11.13
C THR A 384 -5.41 22.76 -10.92
N GLY A 385 -4.21 23.34 -10.75
CA GLY A 385 -2.93 22.64 -10.67
C GLY A 385 -2.25 22.44 -12.03
N MET A 386 -2.75 23.09 -13.10
CA MET A 386 -2.12 23.05 -14.42
C MET A 386 -0.94 24.03 -14.49
N ILE A 387 0.18 23.59 -15.07
CA ILE A 387 1.39 24.42 -15.23
C ILE A 387 1.13 25.59 -16.17
N LYS A 388 1.46 26.81 -15.73
CA LYS A 388 1.43 28.03 -16.55
C LYS A 388 2.73 28.13 -17.35
N LYS A 389 2.71 27.64 -18.59
CA LYS A 389 3.92 27.54 -19.44
C LYS A 389 4.57 28.89 -19.77
N ASP A 390 3.78 29.95 -19.81
CA ASP A 390 4.30 31.30 -20.15
C ASP A 390 5.09 31.91 -18.98
N GLU A 391 4.61 31.73 -17.75
CA GLU A 391 5.32 32.17 -16.54
C GLU A 391 6.58 31.31 -16.29
N LEU A 392 6.56 30.02 -16.67
CA LEU A 392 7.69 29.11 -16.53
C LEU A 392 8.86 29.52 -17.44
N LYS A 393 8.58 29.92 -18.71
CA LYS A 393 9.62 30.40 -19.64
C LYS A 393 10.31 31.66 -19.15
N ALA A 394 9.58 32.53 -18.44
CA ALA A 394 10.14 33.72 -17.82
C ALA A 394 11.06 33.41 -16.64
N ALA A 395 10.86 32.29 -15.95
CA ALA A 395 11.68 31.84 -14.82
C ALA A 395 12.94 31.03 -15.25
N GLU A 396 12.99 30.57 -16.49
CA GLU A 396 14.14 29.83 -17.08
C GLU A 396 15.20 30.77 -17.68
N ASN A 397 14.81 32.03 -18.00
CA ASN A 397 15.69 33.10 -18.47
C ASN A 397 16.19 33.96 -17.32
#